data_82a0812fec30b938959620d4a307abc7
#
_entry.id   82a0812fec30b938959620d4a307abc7
#
_cell.length_a   1.000
_cell.length_b   1.000
_cell.length_c   1.000
_cell.angle_alpha   90.00
_cell.angle_beta   90.00
_cell.angle_gamma   90.00
#
_symmetry.space_group_name_H-M   'P 1'
#
loop_
_entity.id
_entity.type
_entity.pdbx_description
1 polymer ?
#
loop_
_entity_poly.entity_id
_entity_poly.type
_entity_poly.pdbx_seq_one_letter_code
_entity_poly.pdbx_strand_id
1 'polypeptide(L)'
;MISSEGSAPLLEVIRRQEAEIKRRLAAQREAGEAVLAEAERRAREMLIAAEAEGRRAGEAQRQAAQAAAEGEAQSIIARAQAEAERLQRVGQQPIAAAVARAVELVIGGAREA
;
A
#
# COMPACT_ATOMS: atom_id res chain seq x y z
N MET A 1 74.48 -15.96 37.53
CA MET A 1 74.53 -14.89 36.52
C MET A 1 74.10 -15.34 35.15
N ILE A 2 73.54 -16.47 35.07
CA ILE A 2 73.03 -17.05 33.80
C ILE A 2 71.63 -16.46 33.45
N SER A 3 70.94 -15.90 34.42
CA SER A 3 69.52 -15.53 34.26
C SER A 3 69.33 -14.19 33.54
N SER A 4 70.25 -13.23 33.50
CA SER A 4 70.05 -11.97 32.86
C SER A 4 70.26 -12.00 31.34
N GLU A 5 71.14 -12.86 30.83
CA GLU A 5 71.34 -13.00 29.38
C GLU A 5 70.26 -13.88 28.72
N GLY A 6 69.71 -14.84 29.47
CA GLY A 6 68.62 -15.70 28.97
C GLY A 6 67.25 -15.09 29.05
N SER A 7 67.05 -14.08 29.92
CA SER A 7 65.74 -13.41 30.09
C SER A 7 65.51 -12.25 29.08
N ALA A 8 66.59 -11.59 28.60
CA ALA A 8 66.45 -10.48 27.66
C ALA A 8 65.83 -10.93 26.30
N PRO A 9 66.30 -12.03 25.66
CA PRO A 9 65.67 -12.56 24.45
C PRO A 9 64.23 -13.01 24.67
N LEU A 10 63.96 -13.61 25.80
CA LEU A 10 62.59 -14.07 26.14
C LEU A 10 61.62 -12.88 26.32
N LEU A 11 62.08 -11.84 26.99
CA LEU A 11 61.27 -10.63 27.17
C LEU A 11 61.02 -9.94 25.82
N GLU A 12 61.96 -9.96 24.92
CA GLU A 12 61.79 -9.41 23.58
C GLU A 12 60.77 -10.21 22.76
N VAL A 13 60.80 -11.52 22.84
CA VAL A 13 59.79 -12.40 22.21
C VAL A 13 58.41 -12.11 22.76
N ILE A 14 58.26 -11.95 24.08
CA ILE A 14 57.01 -11.63 24.72
C ILE A 14 56.50 -10.28 24.23
N ARG A 15 57.34 -9.25 24.15
CA ARG A 15 56.98 -7.91 23.65
C ARG A 15 56.49 -7.96 22.19
N ARG A 16 57.15 -8.73 21.35
CA ARG A 16 56.76 -8.93 19.95
C ARG A 16 55.37 -9.60 19.86
N GLN A 17 55.13 -10.62 20.67
CA GLN A 17 53.85 -11.30 20.73
C GLN A 17 52.75 -10.39 21.23
N GLU A 18 53.00 -9.61 22.27
CA GLU A 18 52.04 -8.63 22.77
C GLU A 18 51.71 -7.58 21.72
N ALA A 19 52.71 -7.05 20.99
CA ALA A 19 52.52 -6.09 19.93
C ALA A 19 51.72 -6.68 18.78
N GLU A 20 51.97 -7.95 18.44
CA GLU A 20 51.24 -8.66 17.40
C GLU A 20 49.77 -8.87 17.79
N ILE A 21 49.51 -9.27 19.05
CA ILE A 21 48.16 -9.44 19.58
C ILE A 21 47.39 -8.10 19.54
N LYS A 22 48.05 -7.02 19.98
CA LYS A 22 47.45 -5.69 19.94
C LYS A 22 47.10 -5.27 18.53
N ARG A 23 47.96 -5.53 17.56
CA ARG A 23 47.67 -5.23 16.14
C ARG A 23 46.50 -6.04 15.62
N ARG A 24 46.41 -7.32 15.93
CA ARG A 24 45.31 -8.20 15.53
C ARG A 24 43.99 -7.75 16.15
N LEU A 25 44.01 -7.38 17.44
CA LEU A 25 42.83 -6.87 18.11
C LEU A 25 42.33 -5.56 17.50
N ALA A 26 43.28 -4.63 17.21
CA ALA A 26 42.94 -3.37 16.55
C ALA A 26 42.37 -3.60 15.17
N ALA A 27 42.98 -4.50 14.37
CA ALA A 27 42.48 -4.85 13.05
C ALA A 27 41.10 -5.49 13.11
N GLN A 28 40.86 -6.37 14.07
CA GLN A 28 39.55 -7.00 14.26
C GLN A 28 38.48 -6.01 14.68
N ARG A 29 38.82 -5.07 15.57
CA ARG A 29 37.88 -3.99 15.95
C ARG A 29 37.52 -3.11 14.77
N GLU A 30 38.52 -2.73 13.98
CA GLU A 30 38.32 -1.93 12.78
C GLU A 30 37.42 -2.67 11.76
N ALA A 31 37.73 -3.95 11.52
CA ALA A 31 36.90 -4.79 10.65
C ALA A 31 35.48 -4.95 11.17
N GLY A 32 35.33 -5.13 12.49
CA GLY A 32 34.02 -5.22 13.12
C GLY A 32 33.21 -3.94 13.01
N GLU A 33 33.85 -2.79 13.21
CA GLU A 33 33.23 -1.47 13.03
C GLU A 33 32.79 -1.27 11.58
N ALA A 34 33.61 -1.67 10.61
CA ALA A 34 33.28 -1.60 9.20
C ALA A 34 32.07 -2.47 8.84
N VAL A 35 32.01 -3.69 9.38
CA VAL A 35 30.87 -4.60 9.20
C VAL A 35 29.61 -4.01 9.80
N LEU A 36 29.70 -3.44 11.00
CA LEU A 36 28.56 -2.81 11.66
C LEU A 36 28.06 -1.60 10.87
N ALA A 37 28.98 -0.75 10.42
CA ALA A 37 28.65 0.43 9.61
C ALA A 37 27.94 0.03 8.30
N GLU A 38 28.43 -1.03 7.65
CA GLU A 38 27.82 -1.55 6.42
C GLU A 38 26.44 -2.15 6.70
N ALA A 39 26.28 -2.87 7.80
CA ALA A 39 24.99 -3.42 8.21
C ALA A 39 23.98 -2.32 8.50
N GLU A 40 24.39 -1.26 9.19
CA GLU A 40 23.54 -0.09 9.46
C GLU A 40 23.14 0.64 8.17
N ARG A 41 24.08 0.79 7.23
CA ARG A 41 23.82 1.38 5.93
C ARG A 41 22.78 0.58 5.16
N ARG A 42 22.95 -0.75 5.11
CA ARG A 42 22.00 -1.65 4.44
C ARG A 42 20.63 -1.60 5.11
N ALA A 43 20.60 -1.58 6.43
CA ALA A 43 19.35 -1.49 7.17
C ALA A 43 18.58 -0.20 6.84
N ARG A 44 19.29 0.94 6.79
CA ARG A 44 18.69 2.22 6.39
C ARG A 44 18.17 2.19 4.95
N GLU A 45 18.95 1.63 4.03
CA GLU A 45 18.52 1.50 2.64
C GLU A 45 17.29 0.60 2.50
N MET A 46 17.27 -0.53 3.20
CA MET A 46 16.13 -1.43 3.21
C MET A 46 14.88 -0.76 3.78
N LEU A 47 15.04 0.02 4.84
CA LEU A 47 13.93 0.76 5.45
C LEU A 47 13.36 1.80 4.48
N ILE A 48 14.23 2.57 3.84
CA ILE A 48 13.82 3.57 2.84
C ILE A 48 13.09 2.90 1.66
N ALA A 49 13.64 1.79 1.17
CA ALA A 49 13.02 1.03 0.08
C ALA A 49 11.66 0.46 0.50
N ALA A 50 11.55 -0.08 1.70
CA ALA A 50 10.30 -0.62 2.23
C ALA A 50 9.25 0.48 2.42
N GLU A 51 9.63 1.65 2.92
CA GLU A 51 8.72 2.80 3.05
C GLU A 51 8.24 3.29 1.69
N ALA A 52 9.14 3.39 0.71
CA ALA A 52 8.79 3.80 -0.65
C ALA A 52 7.83 2.81 -1.31
N GLU A 53 8.09 1.52 -1.17
CA GLU A 53 7.23 0.46 -1.69
C GLU A 53 5.88 0.44 -0.99
N GLY A 54 5.87 0.60 0.33
CA GLY A 54 4.64 0.70 1.10
C GLY A 54 3.75 1.87 0.68
N ARG A 55 4.36 3.04 0.46
CA ARG A 55 3.63 4.21 -0.04
C ARG A 55 3.08 3.99 -1.44
N ARG A 56 3.88 3.38 -2.31
CA ARG A 56 3.46 3.06 -3.69
C ARG A 56 2.31 2.07 -3.71
N ALA A 57 2.43 0.98 -2.96
CA ALA A 57 1.38 -0.03 -2.83
C ALA A 57 0.11 0.55 -2.21
N GLY A 58 0.26 1.37 -1.17
CA GLY A 58 -0.87 2.04 -0.51
C GLY A 58 -1.60 2.99 -1.45
N GLU A 59 -0.86 3.79 -2.24
CA GLU A 59 -1.46 4.70 -3.21
C GLU A 59 -2.17 3.95 -4.33
N ALA A 60 -1.57 2.87 -4.84
CA ALA A 60 -2.20 2.02 -5.85
C ALA A 60 -3.50 1.40 -5.31
N GLN A 61 -3.49 0.93 -4.07
CA GLN A 61 -4.67 0.38 -3.42
C GLN A 61 -5.77 1.44 -3.22
N ARG A 62 -5.37 2.64 -2.82
CA ARG A 62 -6.29 3.77 -2.66
C ARG A 62 -6.95 4.13 -3.99
N GLN A 63 -6.17 4.23 -5.05
CA GLN A 63 -6.70 4.54 -6.40
C GLN A 63 -7.64 3.44 -6.89
N ALA A 64 -7.29 2.18 -6.69
CA ALA A 64 -8.12 1.05 -7.08
C ALA A 64 -9.45 1.04 -6.30
N ALA A 65 -9.41 1.31 -5.00
CA ALA A 65 -10.59 1.38 -4.15
C ALA A 65 -11.49 2.55 -4.56
N GLN A 66 -10.90 3.71 -4.87
CA GLN A 66 -11.64 4.88 -5.33
C GLN A 66 -12.32 4.60 -6.67
N ALA A 67 -11.61 4.01 -7.63
CA ALA A 67 -12.17 3.65 -8.93
C ALA A 67 -13.32 2.64 -8.80
N ALA A 68 -13.17 1.64 -7.93
CA ALA A 68 -14.21 0.65 -7.64
C ALA A 68 -15.45 1.31 -7.01
N ALA A 69 -15.24 2.21 -6.06
CA ALA A 69 -16.32 2.94 -5.39
C ALA A 69 -17.08 3.86 -6.38
N GLU A 70 -16.36 4.55 -7.25
CA GLU A 70 -16.97 5.38 -8.29
C GLU A 70 -17.77 4.54 -9.28
N GLY A 71 -17.23 3.40 -9.71
CA GLY A 71 -17.95 2.47 -10.59
C GLY A 71 -19.20 1.93 -9.95
N GLU A 72 -19.15 1.55 -8.68
CA GLU A 72 -20.32 1.11 -7.92
C GLU A 72 -21.37 2.21 -7.76
N ALA A 73 -20.92 3.43 -7.43
CA ALA A 73 -21.81 4.59 -7.33
C ALA A 73 -22.53 4.87 -8.65
N GLN A 74 -21.82 4.85 -9.77
CA GLN A 74 -22.40 5.02 -11.09
C GLN A 74 -23.42 3.92 -11.42
N SER A 75 -23.10 2.68 -11.07
CA SER A 75 -24.02 1.55 -11.26
C SER A 75 -25.30 1.70 -10.44
N ILE A 76 -25.19 2.16 -9.20
CA ILE A 76 -26.33 2.42 -8.32
C ILE A 76 -27.21 3.53 -8.91
N ILE A 77 -26.58 4.64 -9.34
CA ILE A 77 -27.29 5.76 -9.96
C ILE A 77 -28.02 5.32 -11.24
N ALA A 78 -27.33 4.57 -12.10
CA ALA A 78 -27.94 4.05 -13.34
C ALA A 78 -29.15 3.18 -13.06
N ARG A 79 -29.06 2.28 -12.08
CA ARG A 79 -30.16 1.42 -11.67
C ARG A 79 -31.32 2.22 -11.08
N ALA A 80 -31.00 3.24 -10.27
CA ALA A 80 -32.04 4.12 -9.70
C ALA A 80 -32.76 4.91 -10.78
N GLN A 81 -32.02 5.45 -11.76
CA GLN A 81 -32.61 6.15 -12.89
C GLN A 81 -33.50 5.24 -13.75
N ALA A 82 -33.04 4.02 -14.05
CA ALA A 82 -33.83 3.04 -14.78
C ALA A 82 -35.12 2.67 -14.03
N GLU A 83 -35.03 2.50 -12.73
CA GLU A 83 -36.19 2.19 -11.88
C GLU A 83 -37.17 3.39 -11.84
N ALA A 84 -36.66 4.61 -11.72
CA ALA A 84 -37.48 5.81 -11.76
C ALA A 84 -38.23 5.97 -13.10
N GLU A 85 -37.54 5.71 -14.21
CA GLU A 85 -38.17 5.71 -15.55
C GLU A 85 -39.24 4.62 -15.67
N ARG A 86 -38.96 3.42 -15.15
CA ARG A 86 -39.94 2.34 -15.14
C ARG A 86 -41.17 2.70 -14.34
N LEU A 87 -40.99 3.29 -13.17
CA LEU A 87 -42.12 3.73 -12.32
C LEU A 87 -42.94 4.84 -12.99
N GLN A 88 -42.26 5.76 -13.67
CA GLN A 88 -42.95 6.81 -14.43
C GLN A 88 -43.81 6.22 -15.56
N ARG A 89 -43.29 5.27 -16.32
CA ARG A 89 -44.04 4.59 -17.38
C ARG A 89 -45.22 3.81 -16.83
N VAL A 90 -45.03 3.08 -15.75
CA VAL A 90 -46.14 2.35 -15.08
C VAL A 90 -47.18 3.29 -14.54
N GLY A 91 -46.77 4.45 -13.96
CA GLY A 91 -47.69 5.44 -13.45
C GLY A 91 -48.48 6.17 -14.56
N GLN A 92 -47.88 6.39 -15.72
CA GLN A 92 -48.50 7.04 -16.84
C GLN A 92 -49.53 6.18 -17.58
N GLN A 93 -49.28 4.85 -17.63
CA GLN A 93 -50.18 3.91 -18.29
C GLN A 93 -51.61 3.91 -17.72
N PRO A 94 -51.82 3.84 -16.43
CA PRO A 94 -53.18 3.91 -15.85
C PRO A 94 -53.85 5.23 -16.11
N ILE A 95 -53.09 6.35 -16.07
CA ILE A 95 -53.66 7.70 -16.35
C ILE A 95 -54.03 7.81 -17.81
N ALA A 96 -53.19 7.37 -18.73
CA ALA A 96 -53.47 7.40 -20.17
C ALA A 96 -54.68 6.52 -20.49
N ALA A 97 -54.78 5.34 -19.92
CA ALA A 97 -55.92 4.44 -20.08
C ALA A 97 -57.22 5.06 -19.52
N ALA A 98 -57.12 5.70 -18.37
CA ALA A 98 -58.28 6.38 -17.76
C ALA A 98 -58.76 7.56 -18.60
N VAL A 99 -57.80 8.36 -19.14
CA VAL A 99 -58.17 9.48 -20.04
C VAL A 99 -58.81 8.95 -21.33
N ALA A 100 -58.23 7.92 -21.94
CA ALA A 100 -58.81 7.33 -23.16
C ALA A 100 -60.20 6.81 -22.93
N ARG A 101 -60.44 6.15 -21.81
CA ARG A 101 -61.78 5.64 -21.45
C ARG A 101 -62.76 6.75 -21.18
N ALA A 102 -62.36 7.83 -20.53
CA ALA A 102 -63.22 9.02 -20.30
C ALA A 102 -63.60 9.68 -21.62
N VAL A 103 -62.66 9.79 -22.55
CA VAL A 103 -62.91 10.34 -23.88
C VAL A 103 -63.92 9.49 -24.66
N GLU A 104 -63.74 8.13 -24.62
CA GLU A 104 -64.68 7.20 -25.26
C GLU A 104 -66.06 7.30 -24.68
N LEU A 105 -66.21 7.43 -23.38
CA LEU A 105 -67.50 7.60 -22.72
C LEU A 105 -68.20 8.88 -23.14
N VAL A 106 -67.43 9.99 -23.26
CA VAL A 106 -67.98 11.27 -23.68
C VAL A 106 -68.40 11.21 -25.14
N ILE A 107 -67.59 10.65 -26.03
CA ILE A 107 -67.92 10.50 -27.45
C ILE A 107 -69.06 9.53 -27.65
N GLY A 108 -69.04 8.40 -26.92
CA GLY A 108 -70.15 7.44 -26.98
C GLY A 108 -71.46 8.01 -26.49
N GLY A 109 -71.45 8.79 -25.43
CA GLY A 109 -72.63 9.49 -24.94
C GLY A 109 -73.15 10.54 -25.91
N ALA A 110 -72.23 11.24 -26.59
CA ALA A 110 -72.65 12.21 -27.62
C ALA A 110 -73.25 11.54 -28.87
N ARG A 111 -72.82 10.36 -29.22
CA ARG A 111 -73.36 9.62 -30.36
C ARG A 111 -74.70 9.00 -30.05
N GLU A 112 -75.00 8.67 -28.84
CA GLU A 112 -76.29 8.14 -28.43
C GLU A 112 -77.38 9.24 -28.26
N ALA A 113 -76.90 10.43 -28.08
CA ALA A 113 -77.82 11.56 -28.00
C ALA A 113 -78.19 12.07 -29.41
#